data_534cee16003589d62d6f0efbbfe78bb3
#
_entry.id   534cee16003589d62d6f0efbbfe78bb3
#
_cell.length_a   1.000
_cell.length_b   1.000
_cell.length_c   1.000
_cell.angle_alpha   90.00
_cell.angle_beta   90.00
_cell.angle_gamma   90.00
#
_symmetry.space_group_name_H-M   'P 1'
#
loop_
_entity.id
_entity.type
_entity.pdbx_description
1 polymer ?
#
loop_
_entity_poly.entity_id
_entity_poly.type
_entity_poly.pdbx_seq_one_letter_code
_entity_poly.pdbx_strand_id
1 'polypeptide(L)'
;MSRRSLIVIVALVGIGAVALIVGVRGMAEATKAETGPTESSLIPAFTPTKAPAITGQTITGEPFDLADYAGKPIILNFWASWCGPCRREIPAIAAFAKSHPEIQVLGVDYLDDVADAATFAKANGATWPSVVDDGPIGSGYKVPGLPTTFLINSQGQIVERILGEVTEPMLAARIKAMNEQ
;
A
#
# COMPACT_ATOMS: atom_id res chain seq x y z
N MET A 1 -16.24 -59.50 -41.35
CA MET A 1 -16.39 -59.68 -39.88
C MET A 1 -17.70 -60.32 -39.59
N SER A 2 -17.74 -61.50 -38.92
CA SER A 2 -18.93 -62.27 -38.70
C SER A 2 -19.76 -61.65 -37.55
N ARG A 3 -21.09 -61.78 -37.61
CA ARG A 3 -22.02 -61.32 -36.58
C ARG A 3 -21.68 -61.83 -35.17
N ARG A 4 -20.94 -62.90 -35.03
CA ARG A 4 -20.49 -63.46 -33.75
C ARG A 4 -19.37 -62.67 -33.10
N SER A 5 -18.47 -62.07 -33.92
CA SER A 5 -17.38 -61.18 -33.40
C SER A 5 -17.90 -59.84 -32.87
N LEU A 6 -19.01 -59.34 -33.44
CA LEU A 6 -19.61 -58.09 -33.00
C LEU A 6 -20.28 -58.19 -31.61
N ILE A 7 -20.94 -59.39 -31.35
CA ILE A 7 -21.61 -59.61 -30.07
C ILE A 7 -20.62 -59.78 -28.92
N VAL A 8 -19.46 -60.38 -29.15
CA VAL A 8 -18.43 -60.54 -28.13
C VAL A 8 -17.78 -59.17 -27.75
N ILE A 9 -17.59 -58.30 -28.74
CA ILE A 9 -17.01 -56.96 -28.49
C ILE A 9 -17.98 -56.07 -27.67
N VAL A 10 -19.30 -56.13 -27.97
CA VAL A 10 -20.30 -55.36 -27.22
C VAL A 10 -20.45 -55.90 -25.78
N ALA A 11 -20.31 -57.17 -25.55
CA ALA A 11 -20.38 -57.74 -24.19
C ALA A 11 -19.18 -57.36 -23.32
N LEU A 12 -18.00 -57.32 -23.88
CA LEU A 12 -16.79 -56.93 -23.15
C LEU A 12 -16.75 -55.43 -22.81
N VAL A 13 -17.26 -54.55 -23.69
CA VAL A 13 -17.38 -53.13 -23.42
C VAL A 13 -18.45 -52.86 -22.36
N GLY A 14 -19.53 -53.60 -22.33
CA GLY A 14 -20.60 -53.45 -21.32
C GLY A 14 -20.14 -53.82 -19.89
N ILE A 15 -19.31 -54.84 -19.72
CA ILE A 15 -18.80 -55.24 -18.40
C ILE A 15 -17.77 -54.24 -17.87
N GLY A 16 -16.95 -53.68 -18.74
CA GLY A 16 -15.98 -52.62 -18.35
C GLY A 16 -16.64 -51.33 -17.85
N ALA A 17 -17.77 -50.93 -18.47
CA ALA A 17 -18.51 -49.73 -18.09
C ALA A 17 -19.24 -49.86 -16.74
N VAL A 18 -19.73 -51.03 -16.39
CA VAL A 18 -20.41 -51.29 -15.10
C VAL A 18 -19.40 -51.33 -13.95
N ALA A 19 -18.21 -51.87 -14.17
CA ALA A 19 -17.14 -51.84 -13.15
C ALA A 19 -16.62 -50.45 -12.86
N LEU A 20 -16.61 -49.55 -13.87
CA LEU A 20 -16.16 -48.17 -13.69
C LEU A 20 -17.17 -47.29 -12.91
N ILE A 21 -18.48 -47.60 -13.05
CA ILE A 21 -19.54 -46.82 -12.35
C ILE A 21 -19.62 -47.18 -10.86
N VAL A 22 -19.28 -48.41 -10.47
CA VAL A 22 -19.30 -48.84 -9.05
C VAL A 22 -18.06 -48.35 -8.31
N GLY A 23 -16.93 -48.23 -9.00
CA GLY A 23 -15.68 -47.76 -8.40
C GLY A 23 -15.65 -46.25 -8.07
N VAL A 24 -16.45 -45.41 -8.73
CA VAL A 24 -16.46 -43.95 -8.55
C VAL A 24 -17.42 -43.49 -7.43
N ARG A 25 -18.35 -44.32 -6.99
CA ARG A 25 -19.28 -43.97 -5.90
C ARG A 25 -18.72 -44.11 -4.49
N GLY A 26 -17.53 -44.67 -4.32
CA GLY A 26 -16.89 -44.86 -3.02
C GLY A 26 -15.85 -43.84 -2.63
N MET A 27 -15.52 -42.82 -3.49
CA MET A 27 -14.46 -41.86 -3.25
C MET A 27 -14.95 -40.42 -3.14
N ALA A 28 -16.24 -40.21 -2.87
CA ALA A 28 -16.82 -38.86 -2.72
C ALA A 28 -17.11 -38.50 -1.25
N GLU A 29 -16.33 -39.03 -0.31
CA GLU A 29 -16.37 -38.57 1.08
C GLU A 29 -14.95 -38.32 1.58
N ALA A 30 -14.74 -37.09 2.10
CA ALA A 30 -13.58 -36.58 2.80
C ALA A 30 -12.50 -35.89 1.94
N THR A 31 -12.85 -34.80 1.27
CA THR A 31 -11.96 -33.62 1.28
C THR A 31 -12.69 -32.49 2.02
N LYS A 32 -12.70 -32.62 3.33
CA LYS A 32 -12.86 -31.46 4.22
C LYS A 32 -11.67 -30.57 3.89
N ALA A 33 -11.94 -29.48 3.15
CA ALA A 33 -10.94 -28.45 2.92
C ALA A 33 -10.52 -27.94 4.29
N GLU A 34 -9.36 -28.39 4.76
CA GLU A 34 -8.65 -27.66 5.79
C GLU A 34 -8.33 -26.31 5.19
N THR A 35 -9.09 -25.33 5.64
CA THR A 35 -8.76 -23.92 5.47
C THR A 35 -7.44 -23.73 6.21
N GLY A 36 -6.32 -23.88 5.49
CA GLY A 36 -5.02 -23.52 5.99
C GLY A 36 -5.08 -22.05 6.42
N PRO A 37 -4.25 -21.63 7.38
CA PRO A 37 -4.24 -20.23 7.83
C PRO A 37 -4.05 -19.35 6.61
N THR A 38 -5.00 -18.44 6.39
CA THR A 38 -4.94 -17.42 5.34
C THR A 38 -3.62 -16.70 5.51
N GLU A 39 -2.80 -16.62 4.46
CA GLU A 39 -1.48 -15.95 4.44
C GLU A 39 -1.51 -14.49 4.89
N SER A 40 -2.69 -13.95 5.18
CA SER A 40 -2.91 -12.60 5.69
C SER A 40 -2.41 -12.38 7.14
N SER A 41 -2.01 -13.42 7.88
CA SER A 41 -1.66 -13.29 9.31
C SER A 41 -0.15 -13.18 9.59
N LEU A 42 0.71 -13.13 8.57
CA LEU A 42 2.16 -13.09 8.75
C LEU A 42 2.79 -11.69 8.64
N ILE A 43 2.01 -10.66 8.30
CA ILE A 43 2.48 -9.28 8.41
C ILE A 43 2.09 -8.82 9.81
N PRO A 44 3.04 -8.52 10.71
CA PRO A 44 2.70 -7.99 12.03
C PRO A 44 1.87 -6.72 11.81
N ALA A 45 0.65 -6.72 12.36
CA ALA A 45 -0.23 -5.56 12.29
C ALA A 45 0.53 -4.35 12.84
N PHE A 46 0.63 -3.28 12.06
CA PHE A 46 1.25 -2.05 12.53
C PHE A 46 0.42 -1.53 13.70
N THR A 47 1.03 -1.45 14.89
CA THR A 47 0.33 -0.89 16.04
C THR A 47 0.27 0.63 15.90
N PRO A 48 -0.92 1.25 15.82
CA PRO A 48 -1.05 2.69 15.70
C PRO A 48 -0.33 3.40 16.84
N THR A 49 0.49 4.40 16.51
CA THR A 49 1.24 5.20 17.46
C THR A 49 0.99 6.69 17.22
N LYS A 50 0.93 7.50 18.28
CA LYS A 50 0.78 8.94 18.10
C LYS A 50 1.91 9.50 17.25
N ALA A 51 1.56 10.28 16.22
CA ALA A 51 2.53 10.99 15.40
C ALA A 51 3.32 11.99 16.26
N PRO A 52 4.67 11.99 16.19
CA PRO A 52 5.47 13.05 16.81
C PRO A 52 5.06 14.43 16.29
N ALA A 53 5.08 15.44 17.17
CA ALA A 53 4.80 16.81 16.76
C ALA A 53 5.84 17.32 15.76
N ILE A 54 5.39 18.10 14.79
CA ILE A 54 6.25 18.79 13.82
C ILE A 54 5.89 20.25 13.82
N THR A 55 6.88 21.12 14.06
CA THR A 55 6.77 22.56 13.91
C THR A 55 8.00 23.09 13.19
N GLY A 56 7.87 24.19 12.43
CA GLY A 56 8.98 24.77 11.71
C GLY A 56 8.54 25.78 10.66
N GLN A 57 9.35 25.90 9.61
CA GLN A 57 9.03 26.68 8.42
C GLN A 57 8.97 25.77 7.21
N THR A 58 8.07 26.07 6.29
CA THR A 58 8.02 25.38 5.00
C THR A 58 9.14 25.84 4.07
N ILE A 59 9.35 25.10 2.99
CA ILE A 59 10.26 25.48 1.88
C ILE A 59 9.88 26.82 1.22
N THR A 60 8.69 27.36 1.51
CA THR A 60 8.23 28.69 1.05
C THR A 60 8.33 29.75 2.13
N GLY A 61 8.86 29.41 3.31
CA GLY A 61 9.05 30.33 4.44
C GLY A 61 7.82 30.55 5.33
N GLU A 62 6.71 29.86 5.05
CA GLU A 62 5.50 29.93 5.86
C GLU A 62 5.65 29.12 7.16
N PRO A 63 5.04 29.54 8.28
CA PRO A 63 5.02 28.73 9.50
C PRO A 63 4.28 27.42 9.26
N PHE A 64 4.77 26.35 9.90
CA PHE A 64 4.19 25.00 9.81
C PHE A 64 3.99 24.43 11.22
N ASP A 65 2.78 23.90 11.47
CA ASP A 65 2.50 23.06 12.63
C ASP A 65 1.61 21.88 12.17
N LEU A 66 2.06 20.65 12.43
CA LEU A 66 1.29 19.45 12.11
C LEU A 66 -0.08 19.44 12.83
N ALA A 67 -0.18 20.07 14.00
CA ALA A 67 -1.43 20.16 14.76
C ALA A 67 -2.54 20.94 14.02
N ASP A 68 -2.21 21.83 13.09
CA ASP A 68 -3.18 22.58 12.28
C ASP A 68 -3.99 21.68 11.33
N TYR A 69 -3.50 20.46 11.10
CA TYR A 69 -4.14 19.46 10.24
C TYR A 69 -4.89 18.36 11.03
N ALA A 70 -5.05 18.53 12.35
CA ALA A 70 -5.76 17.58 13.19
C ALA A 70 -7.18 17.33 12.70
N GLY A 71 -7.65 16.08 12.83
CA GLY A 71 -8.98 15.66 12.41
C GLY A 71 -9.08 15.23 10.94
N LYS A 72 -8.00 15.34 10.17
CA LYS A 72 -7.93 14.90 8.78
C LYS A 72 -6.99 13.70 8.64
N PRO A 73 -7.28 12.77 7.72
CA PRO A 73 -6.28 11.80 7.30
C PRO A 73 -5.13 12.49 6.57
N ILE A 74 -3.88 12.09 6.88
CA ILE A 74 -2.68 12.75 6.37
C ILE A 74 -1.77 11.73 5.70
N ILE A 75 -1.25 12.08 4.53
CA ILE A 75 -0.07 11.49 3.91
C ILE A 75 1.11 12.40 4.24
N LEU A 76 2.02 11.95 5.09
CA LEU A 76 3.24 12.67 5.43
C LEU A 76 4.43 12.03 4.71
N ASN A 77 4.96 12.71 3.70
CA ASN A 77 6.03 12.21 2.84
C ASN A 77 7.37 12.89 3.16
N PHE A 78 8.37 12.08 3.49
CA PHE A 78 9.76 12.52 3.65
C PHE A 78 10.49 12.39 2.32
N TRP A 79 11.00 13.51 1.82
CA TRP A 79 11.58 13.61 0.49
C TRP A 79 12.73 14.60 0.42
N ALA A 80 13.46 14.62 -0.69
CA ALA A 80 14.45 15.65 -0.99
C ALA A 80 14.58 15.82 -2.52
N SER A 81 14.99 16.99 -2.97
CA SER A 81 15.16 17.29 -4.40
C SER A 81 16.26 16.46 -5.06
N TRP A 82 17.31 16.11 -4.33
CA TRP A 82 18.42 15.26 -4.78
C TRP A 82 18.11 13.76 -4.77
N CYS A 83 17.02 13.33 -4.12
CA CYS A 83 16.64 11.93 -4.00
C CYS A 83 16.00 11.42 -5.30
N GLY A 84 16.69 10.56 -6.04
CA GLY A 84 16.21 10.02 -7.33
C GLY A 84 14.83 9.34 -7.26
N PRO A 85 14.59 8.39 -6.33
CA PRO A 85 13.28 7.80 -6.12
C PRO A 85 12.19 8.82 -5.77
N CYS A 86 12.48 9.80 -4.89
CA CYS A 86 11.52 10.85 -4.53
C CYS A 86 11.06 11.65 -5.75
N ARG A 87 12.00 11.95 -6.65
CA ARG A 87 11.71 12.65 -7.90
C ARG A 87 10.73 11.90 -8.81
N ARG A 88 10.70 10.56 -8.74
CA ARG A 88 9.77 9.74 -9.52
C ARG A 88 8.39 9.63 -8.88
N GLU A 89 8.30 9.63 -7.53
CA GLU A 89 7.02 9.49 -6.84
C GLU A 89 6.22 10.80 -6.72
N ILE A 90 6.88 11.95 -6.60
CA ILE A 90 6.23 13.25 -6.39
C ILE A 90 5.11 13.53 -7.40
N PRO A 91 5.25 13.28 -8.71
CA PRO A 91 4.14 13.44 -9.66
C PRO A 91 2.93 12.53 -9.36
N ALA A 92 3.15 11.33 -8.86
CA ALA A 92 2.07 10.41 -8.47
C ALA A 92 1.36 10.91 -7.21
N ILE A 93 2.10 11.42 -6.22
CA ILE A 93 1.53 12.06 -5.02
C ILE A 93 0.74 13.31 -5.41
N ALA A 94 1.22 14.11 -6.36
CA ALA A 94 0.52 15.29 -6.86
C ALA A 94 -0.79 14.94 -7.56
N ALA A 95 -0.81 13.88 -8.39
CA ALA A 95 -2.02 13.36 -9.01
C ALA A 95 -3.02 12.88 -7.95
N PHE A 96 -2.54 12.12 -6.95
CA PHE A 96 -3.36 11.66 -5.83
C PHE A 96 -3.97 12.83 -5.04
N ALA A 97 -3.17 13.81 -4.63
CA ALA A 97 -3.65 14.97 -3.88
C ALA A 97 -4.74 15.75 -4.62
N LYS A 98 -4.64 15.84 -5.95
CA LYS A 98 -5.64 16.50 -6.80
C LYS A 98 -6.97 15.73 -6.86
N SER A 99 -6.91 14.38 -6.88
CA SER A 99 -8.09 13.52 -6.98
C SER A 99 -8.73 13.24 -5.61
N HIS A 100 -8.01 13.48 -4.50
CA HIS A 100 -8.45 13.19 -3.13
C HIS A 100 -8.29 14.42 -2.20
N PRO A 101 -9.05 15.51 -2.43
CA PRO A 101 -8.91 16.74 -1.65
C PRO A 101 -9.28 16.60 -0.16
N GLU A 102 -9.97 15.52 0.21
CA GLU A 102 -10.28 15.17 1.60
C GLU A 102 -9.07 14.63 2.38
N ILE A 103 -8.03 14.16 1.67
CA ILE A 103 -6.80 13.67 2.26
C ILE A 103 -5.76 14.77 2.26
N GLN A 104 -5.21 15.08 3.42
CA GLN A 104 -4.15 16.09 3.51
C GLN A 104 -2.80 15.48 3.12
N VAL A 105 -2.17 16.02 2.11
CA VAL A 105 -0.76 15.71 1.80
C VAL A 105 0.13 16.76 2.46
N LEU A 106 1.18 16.31 3.13
CA LEU A 106 2.22 17.13 3.76
C LEU A 106 3.58 16.57 3.42
N GLY A 107 4.60 17.42 3.32
CA GLY A 107 5.98 17.04 3.07
C GLY A 107 6.90 17.36 4.25
N VAL A 108 7.97 16.59 4.34
CA VAL A 108 9.18 16.94 5.11
C VAL A 108 10.33 16.95 4.12
N ASP A 109 10.86 18.13 3.87
CA ASP A 109 12.04 18.35 3.05
C ASP A 109 13.28 18.05 3.92
N TYR A 110 13.86 16.88 3.71
CA TYR A 110 14.81 16.26 4.63
C TYR A 110 16.24 16.38 4.13
N LEU A 111 17.08 17.14 4.87
CA LEU A 111 18.50 17.31 4.59
C LEU A 111 18.75 17.80 3.14
N ASP A 112 18.04 18.82 2.72
CA ASP A 112 18.09 19.39 1.37
C ASP A 112 18.42 20.89 1.40
N ASP A 113 18.78 21.44 0.24
CA ASP A 113 18.81 22.89 0.04
C ASP A 113 17.41 23.41 -0.22
N VAL A 114 16.97 24.39 0.57
CA VAL A 114 15.59 24.91 0.52
C VAL A 114 15.25 25.51 -0.86
N ALA A 115 16.21 26.16 -1.53
CA ALA A 115 15.96 26.75 -2.85
C ALA A 115 15.81 25.66 -3.93
N ASP A 116 16.61 24.59 -3.84
CA ASP A 116 16.53 23.45 -4.73
C ASP A 116 15.22 22.67 -4.48
N ALA A 117 14.84 22.44 -3.22
CA ALA A 117 13.58 21.84 -2.83
C ALA A 117 12.38 22.62 -3.36
N ALA A 118 12.34 23.94 -3.15
CA ALA A 118 11.27 24.81 -3.64
C ALA A 118 11.16 24.80 -5.17
N THR A 119 12.30 24.84 -5.86
CA THR A 119 12.36 24.79 -7.32
C THR A 119 11.82 23.45 -7.84
N PHE A 120 12.26 22.35 -7.25
CA PHE A 120 11.81 21.01 -7.62
C PHE A 120 10.31 20.81 -7.34
N ALA A 121 9.84 21.18 -6.15
CA ALA A 121 8.43 21.07 -5.76
C ALA A 121 7.51 21.78 -6.75
N LYS A 122 7.83 23.05 -7.07
CA LYS A 122 7.10 23.86 -8.03
C LYS A 122 7.06 23.22 -9.43
N ALA A 123 8.19 22.71 -9.90
CA ALA A 123 8.29 22.10 -11.23
C ALA A 123 7.52 20.81 -11.37
N ASN A 124 7.25 20.11 -10.27
CA ASN A 124 6.63 18.76 -10.25
C ASN A 124 5.23 18.73 -9.63
N GLY A 125 4.62 19.90 -9.38
CA GLY A 125 3.25 20.00 -8.89
C GLY A 125 3.06 19.62 -7.41
N ALA A 126 4.14 19.59 -6.62
CA ALA A 126 4.08 19.43 -5.17
C ALA A 126 3.61 20.76 -4.53
N THR A 127 2.30 20.97 -4.47
CA THR A 127 1.68 22.21 -3.99
C THR A 127 1.32 22.18 -2.51
N TRP A 128 1.56 21.06 -1.84
CA TRP A 128 1.32 20.91 -0.41
C TRP A 128 2.44 21.52 0.44
N PRO A 129 2.15 21.94 1.69
CA PRO A 129 3.15 22.41 2.61
C PRO A 129 4.23 21.35 2.87
N SER A 130 5.50 21.73 2.72
CA SER A 130 6.64 20.88 3.04
C SER A 130 7.52 21.62 4.05
N VAL A 131 7.63 21.08 5.28
CA VAL A 131 8.46 21.65 6.33
C VAL A 131 9.93 21.29 6.10
N VAL A 132 10.82 22.23 6.34
CA VAL A 132 12.28 22.03 6.27
C VAL A 132 12.75 21.24 7.49
N ASP A 133 13.59 20.23 7.27
CA ASP A 133 14.18 19.41 8.33
C ASP A 133 15.68 19.17 8.15
N ASP A 134 16.47 19.73 9.05
CA ASP A 134 17.91 19.50 9.16
C ASP A 134 18.26 18.18 9.91
N GLY A 135 17.27 17.30 10.13
CA GLY A 135 17.46 15.99 10.73
C GLY A 135 16.61 15.66 11.96
N PRO A 136 16.24 16.61 12.83
CA PRO A 136 15.49 16.30 14.07
C PRO A 136 14.14 15.65 13.84
N ILE A 137 13.35 16.10 12.82
CA ILE A 137 12.04 15.54 12.50
C ILE A 137 12.22 14.11 11.99
N GLY A 138 13.11 13.90 11.01
CA GLY A 138 13.40 12.56 10.49
C GLY A 138 13.89 11.59 11.55
N SER A 139 14.70 12.07 12.50
CA SER A 139 15.15 11.29 13.66
C SER A 139 13.97 10.90 14.57
N GLY A 140 13.08 11.86 14.88
CA GLY A 140 11.87 11.62 15.69
C GLY A 140 10.93 10.59 15.07
N TYR A 141 10.78 10.61 13.76
CA TYR A 141 10.01 9.64 12.97
C TYR A 141 10.78 8.35 12.66
N LYS A 142 12.05 8.27 13.03
CA LYS A 142 12.95 7.12 12.77
C LYS A 142 12.98 6.78 11.27
N VAL A 143 13.14 7.79 10.43
CA VAL A 143 13.23 7.66 8.97
C VAL A 143 14.52 6.95 8.60
N PRO A 144 14.48 5.76 7.99
CA PRO A 144 15.69 4.99 7.67
C PRO A 144 16.36 5.43 6.37
N GLY A 145 15.64 6.18 5.53
CA GLY A 145 16.08 6.65 4.22
C GLY A 145 14.91 7.24 3.44
N LEU A 146 15.22 7.79 2.25
CA LEU A 146 14.24 8.44 1.38
C LEU A 146 13.90 7.59 0.14
N PRO A 147 12.66 7.66 -0.36
CA PRO A 147 11.52 8.27 0.31
C PRO A 147 10.96 7.39 1.43
N THR A 148 10.31 8.01 2.40
CA THR A 148 9.50 7.34 3.41
C THR A 148 8.18 8.07 3.56
N THR A 149 7.07 7.34 3.50
CA THR A 149 5.72 7.90 3.64
C THR A 149 5.03 7.33 4.87
N PHE A 150 4.47 8.19 5.69
CA PHE A 150 3.63 7.81 6.82
C PHE A 150 2.18 8.12 6.51
N LEU A 151 1.28 7.17 6.83
CA LEU A 151 -0.15 7.39 6.83
C LEU A 151 -0.59 7.66 8.26
N ILE A 152 -1.23 8.80 8.46
CA ILE A 152 -1.70 9.27 9.76
C ILE A 152 -3.23 9.38 9.68
N ASN A 153 -3.93 8.70 10.59
CA ASN A 153 -5.39 8.75 10.65
C ASN A 153 -5.91 10.08 11.24
N SER A 154 -7.22 10.30 11.20
CA SER A 154 -7.87 11.50 11.74
C SER A 154 -7.69 11.68 13.26
N GLN A 155 -7.28 10.63 13.97
CA GLN A 155 -6.94 10.68 15.41
C GLN A 155 -5.48 11.11 15.66
N GLY A 156 -4.72 11.41 14.59
CA GLY A 156 -3.31 11.80 14.68
C GLY A 156 -2.37 10.65 14.99
N GLN A 157 -2.76 9.42 14.65
CA GLN A 157 -1.95 8.24 14.87
C GLN A 157 -1.34 7.77 13.53
N ILE A 158 -0.05 7.47 13.54
CA ILE A 158 0.60 6.75 12.45
C ILE A 158 0.00 5.33 12.42
N VAL A 159 -0.59 4.96 11.31
CA VAL A 159 -1.17 3.63 11.08
C VAL A 159 -0.38 2.80 10.09
N GLU A 160 0.47 3.45 9.30
CA GLU A 160 1.35 2.76 8.36
C GLU A 160 2.62 3.57 8.08
N ARG A 161 3.72 2.87 7.79
CA ARG A 161 4.95 3.44 7.27
C ARG A 161 5.33 2.69 6.01
N ILE A 162 5.44 3.40 4.89
CA ILE A 162 5.82 2.86 3.59
C ILE A 162 7.26 3.29 3.30
N LEU A 163 8.12 2.35 3.00
CA LEU A 163 9.52 2.58 2.61
C LEU A 163 9.65 2.46 1.09
N GLY A 164 10.32 3.44 0.48
CA GLY A 164 10.48 3.50 -0.97
C GLY A 164 9.33 4.20 -1.69
N GLU A 165 9.40 4.19 -3.02
CA GLU A 165 8.49 4.91 -3.89
C GLU A 165 7.03 4.47 -3.74
N VAL A 166 6.11 5.44 -3.73
CA VAL A 166 4.68 5.21 -3.77
C VAL A 166 4.10 5.52 -5.15
N THR A 167 2.99 4.88 -5.47
CA THR A 167 2.21 5.15 -6.68
C THR A 167 0.79 5.59 -6.31
N GLU A 168 0.11 6.30 -7.21
CA GLU A 168 -1.26 6.74 -6.99
C GLU A 168 -2.21 5.57 -6.65
N PRO A 169 -2.22 4.43 -7.38
CA PRO A 169 -3.07 3.28 -7.02
C PRO A 169 -2.73 2.67 -5.66
N MET A 170 -1.43 2.66 -5.29
CA MET A 170 -1.01 2.19 -3.96
C MET A 170 -1.56 3.10 -2.87
N LEU A 171 -1.40 4.42 -2.99
CA LEU A 171 -1.93 5.38 -2.03
C LEU A 171 -3.45 5.24 -1.88
N ALA A 172 -4.18 5.16 -2.99
CA ALA A 172 -5.64 4.99 -2.97
C ALA A 172 -6.07 3.72 -2.22
N ALA A 173 -5.40 2.59 -2.47
CA ALA A 173 -5.68 1.32 -1.78
C ALA A 173 -5.37 1.41 -0.28
N ARG A 174 -4.26 2.04 0.11
CA ARG A 174 -3.84 2.17 1.52
C ARG A 174 -4.74 3.11 2.30
N ILE A 175 -5.10 4.25 1.72
CA ILE A 175 -6.05 5.20 2.33
C ILE A 175 -7.43 4.56 2.51
N LYS A 176 -7.92 3.82 1.52
CA LYS A 176 -9.16 3.07 1.65
C LYS A 176 -9.10 2.09 2.83
N ALA A 177 -8.06 1.29 2.94
CA ALA A 177 -7.87 0.34 4.03
C ALA A 177 -7.76 1.04 5.40
N MET A 178 -7.14 2.22 5.47
CA MET A 178 -7.07 3.02 6.70
C MET A 178 -8.45 3.52 7.16
N ASN A 179 -9.32 3.90 6.23
CA ASN A 179 -10.66 4.42 6.55
C ASN A 179 -11.67 3.31 6.91
N GLU A 180 -11.35 2.04 6.67
CA GLU A 180 -12.18 0.87 6.99
C GLU A 180 -11.87 0.28 8.38
N GLN A 181 -10.87 0.82 9.11
CA GLN A 181 -10.47 0.40 10.47
C GLN A 181 -11.20 1.22 11.55
#